data_64a5bd707a6881c71c41fd56fef7856a
#
_entry.id   64a5bd707a6881c71c41fd56fef7856a
#
_cell.length_a   1.000
_cell.length_b   1.000
_cell.length_c   1.000
_cell.angle_alpha   90.00
_cell.angle_beta   90.00
_cell.angle_gamma   90.00
#
_symmetry.space_group_name_H-M   'P 1'
#
loop_
_entity.id
_entity.type
_entity.pdbx_description
1 polymer ?
#
loop_
_entity_poly.entity_id
_entity_poly.type
_entity_poly.pdbx_seq_one_letter_code
_entity_poly.pdbx_strand_id
1 'polypeptide(L)'
;MSPLSESTVLLQTTTDIRTPKADQILSRPESVEVAWWLPKSNLQYRLTCTAYLLPHPSHPSWTEFPAWKLGPNVDWEAERLEAYDALSRVLRASFCRPIPGSRLENPEDAKTWPSELPKWAEAKEGKEKEQVDEALMNFAMLLLEPREVDVLELGPVPNLRTKYVNVEEGWTQDSLVP
;
A
#
# COMPACT_ATOMS: atom_id res chain seq x y z
N MET A 1 15.64 -14.94 12.63
CA MET A 1 15.32 -14.30 11.32
C MET A 1 16.28 -13.14 11.14
N SER A 2 16.96 -13.05 10.01
CA SER A 2 17.85 -11.94 9.69
C SER A 2 17.05 -10.75 9.17
N PRO A 3 17.51 -9.49 9.40
CA PRO A 3 16.89 -8.32 8.75
C PRO A 3 17.01 -8.46 7.22
N LEU A 4 16.17 -7.74 6.49
CA LEU A 4 16.26 -7.69 5.02
C LEU A 4 17.65 -7.25 4.59
N SER A 5 18.15 -7.83 3.50
CA SER A 5 19.41 -7.38 2.92
C SER A 5 19.25 -5.94 2.37
N GLU A 6 20.34 -5.17 2.31
CA GLU A 6 20.36 -3.81 1.74
C GLU A 6 19.85 -3.76 0.28
N SER A 7 19.76 -4.91 -0.38
CA SER A 7 19.26 -5.05 -1.77
C SER A 7 17.77 -5.34 -1.87
N THR A 8 17.03 -5.46 -0.76
CA THR A 8 15.60 -5.75 -0.81
C THR A 8 14.82 -4.51 -1.20
N VAL A 9 14.14 -4.59 -2.35
CA VAL A 9 13.25 -3.53 -2.84
C VAL A 9 11.88 -3.70 -2.20
N LEU A 10 11.41 -2.69 -1.47
CA LEU A 10 10.05 -2.60 -0.99
C LEU A 10 9.25 -1.67 -1.90
N LEU A 11 8.11 -2.14 -2.37
CA LEU A 11 7.14 -1.28 -3.03
C LEU A 11 6.21 -0.68 -1.97
N GLN A 12 5.89 0.59 -2.14
CA GLN A 12 5.01 1.31 -1.21
C GLN A 12 3.70 1.67 -1.88
N THR A 13 2.60 1.44 -1.17
CA THR A 13 1.27 1.93 -1.51
C THR A 13 0.50 2.25 -0.23
N THR A 14 -0.79 2.56 -0.34
CA THR A 14 -1.62 2.95 0.81
C THR A 14 -2.95 2.23 0.79
N THR A 15 -3.59 2.13 1.95
CA THR A 15 -4.94 1.59 2.08
C THR A 15 -5.68 2.22 3.26
N ASP A 16 -6.99 2.10 3.26
CA ASP A 16 -7.80 2.39 4.44
C ASP A 16 -7.82 1.16 5.34
N ILE A 17 -7.42 1.34 6.61
CA ILE A 17 -7.29 0.25 7.59
C ILE A 17 -8.63 -0.43 7.90
N ARG A 18 -9.75 0.25 7.66
CA ARG A 18 -11.11 -0.23 7.94
C ARG A 18 -11.68 -1.15 6.86
N THR A 19 -10.92 -1.40 5.78
CA THR A 19 -11.39 -2.23 4.67
C THR A 19 -11.22 -3.72 4.95
N PRO A 20 -12.09 -4.59 4.44
CA PRO A 20 -11.89 -6.05 4.51
C PRO A 20 -10.54 -6.51 3.93
N LYS A 21 -9.99 -5.76 2.97
CA LYS A 21 -8.66 -6.03 2.41
C LYS A 21 -7.57 -5.89 3.47
N ALA A 22 -7.67 -4.91 4.37
CA ALA A 22 -6.70 -4.73 5.45
C ALA A 22 -6.73 -5.93 6.41
N ASP A 23 -7.91 -6.41 6.80
CA ASP A 23 -8.07 -7.62 7.63
C ASP A 23 -7.49 -8.86 6.94
N GLN A 24 -7.71 -8.99 5.63
CA GLN A 24 -7.16 -10.11 4.84
C GLN A 24 -5.63 -10.06 4.80
N ILE A 25 -5.04 -8.88 4.62
CA ILE A 25 -3.58 -8.69 4.64
C ILE A 25 -3.01 -9.03 6.01
N LEU A 26 -3.62 -8.54 7.09
CA LEU A 26 -3.17 -8.84 8.45
C LEU A 26 -3.25 -10.33 8.77
N SER A 27 -4.28 -11.04 8.28
CA SER A 27 -4.44 -12.47 8.52
C SER A 27 -3.56 -13.37 7.65
N ARG A 28 -3.18 -12.91 6.45
CA ARG A 28 -2.38 -13.66 5.45
C ARG A 28 -1.45 -12.74 4.68
N PRO A 29 -0.44 -12.18 5.32
CA PRO A 29 0.45 -11.18 4.71
C PRO A 29 1.25 -11.72 3.50
N GLU A 30 1.47 -13.04 3.43
CA GLU A 30 2.20 -13.72 2.35
C GLU A 30 1.35 -14.00 1.10
N SER A 31 0.05 -13.74 1.14
CA SER A 31 -0.90 -14.09 0.06
C SER A 31 -1.37 -12.87 -0.74
N VAL A 32 -0.50 -11.88 -0.93
CA VAL A 32 -0.84 -10.65 -1.65
C VAL A 32 -0.29 -10.69 -3.07
N GLU A 33 -1.18 -10.45 -4.04
CA GLU A 33 -0.83 -10.30 -5.44
C GLU A 33 -1.08 -8.88 -5.93
N VAL A 34 -0.15 -8.37 -6.75
CA VAL A 34 -0.27 -7.08 -7.44
C VAL A 34 -0.28 -7.31 -8.94
N ALA A 35 -1.30 -6.80 -9.62
CA ALA A 35 -1.34 -6.72 -11.08
C ALA A 35 -1.07 -5.28 -11.50
N TRP A 36 -0.01 -5.07 -12.28
CA TRP A 36 0.39 -3.75 -12.75
C TRP A 36 0.50 -3.75 -14.27
N TRP A 37 -0.34 -2.96 -14.91
CA TRP A 37 -0.35 -2.82 -16.35
C TRP A 37 0.29 -1.48 -16.80
N LEU A 38 1.24 -1.56 -17.71
CA LEU A 38 1.91 -0.42 -18.34
C LEU A 38 1.50 -0.33 -19.82
N PRO A 39 0.43 0.44 -20.15
CA PRO A 39 -0.16 0.44 -21.48
C PRO A 39 0.78 0.95 -22.58
N LYS A 40 1.67 1.90 -22.29
CA LYS A 40 2.60 2.46 -23.27
C LYS A 40 3.66 1.46 -23.77
N SER A 41 4.05 0.55 -22.90
CA SER A 41 5.07 -0.48 -23.19
C SER A 41 4.44 -1.86 -23.44
N ASN A 42 3.13 -2.02 -23.32
CA ASN A 42 2.44 -3.30 -23.39
C ASN A 42 3.03 -4.35 -22.45
N LEU A 43 3.38 -3.93 -21.22
CA LEU A 43 3.92 -4.79 -20.19
C LEU A 43 2.88 -5.02 -19.10
N GLN A 44 2.73 -6.26 -18.68
CA GLN A 44 1.99 -6.62 -17.47
C GLN A 44 2.94 -7.25 -16.46
N TYR A 45 2.94 -6.70 -15.25
CA TYR A 45 3.62 -7.28 -14.10
C TYR A 45 2.58 -7.92 -13.19
N ARG A 46 2.86 -9.14 -12.73
CA ARG A 46 2.15 -9.82 -11.64
C ARG A 46 3.17 -10.13 -10.57
N LEU A 47 2.96 -9.56 -9.38
CA LEU A 47 3.89 -9.73 -8.27
C LEU A 47 3.19 -10.52 -7.17
N THR A 48 3.83 -11.58 -6.70
CA THR A 48 3.46 -12.23 -5.45
C THR A 48 4.32 -11.66 -4.33
N CYS A 49 3.68 -11.06 -3.33
CA CYS A 49 4.35 -10.28 -2.31
C CYS A 49 4.05 -10.80 -0.90
N THR A 50 4.99 -10.55 0.02
CA THR A 50 4.67 -10.43 1.43
C THR A 50 4.30 -8.97 1.72
N ALA A 51 3.18 -8.76 2.37
CA ALA A 51 2.67 -7.43 2.67
C ALA A 51 2.85 -7.08 4.15
N TYR A 52 3.20 -5.82 4.43
CA TYR A 52 3.35 -5.29 5.79
C TYR A 52 2.52 -4.03 5.90
N LEU A 53 1.55 -4.05 6.81
CA LEU A 53 0.62 -2.96 7.02
C LEU A 53 1.08 -2.11 8.20
N LEU A 54 1.31 -0.83 7.97
CA LEU A 54 1.66 0.14 9.00
C LEU A 54 0.49 1.11 9.23
N PRO A 55 -0.36 0.85 10.22
CA PRO A 55 -1.50 1.70 10.56
C PRO A 55 -1.07 2.91 11.41
N HIS A 56 -2.03 3.62 11.97
CA HIS A 56 -1.77 4.66 12.98
C HIS A 56 -1.21 4.04 14.28
N PRO A 57 -0.33 4.74 15.03
CA PRO A 57 0.28 4.22 16.28
C PRO A 57 -0.71 3.77 17.35
N SER A 58 -1.91 4.33 17.39
CA SER A 58 -2.97 3.89 18.33
C SER A 58 -3.71 2.63 17.88
N HIS A 59 -3.50 2.14 16.65
CA HIS A 59 -4.15 0.94 16.17
C HIS A 59 -3.52 -0.31 16.80
N PRO A 60 -4.32 -1.34 17.21
CA PRO A 60 -3.77 -2.55 17.83
C PRO A 60 -2.66 -3.23 17.02
N SER A 61 -2.80 -3.29 15.70
CA SER A 61 -1.81 -3.92 14.81
C SER A 61 -0.54 -3.08 14.57
N TRP A 62 -0.40 -1.90 15.17
CA TRP A 62 0.85 -1.14 15.12
C TRP A 62 2.05 -1.95 15.63
N THR A 63 1.87 -2.68 16.72
CA THR A 63 2.93 -3.47 17.35
C THR A 63 3.27 -4.74 16.57
N GLU A 64 2.43 -5.15 15.62
CA GLU A 64 2.65 -6.30 14.74
C GLU A 64 3.54 -5.94 13.54
N PHE A 65 3.71 -4.64 13.25
CA PHE A 65 4.56 -4.20 12.16
C PHE A 65 6.02 -4.56 12.42
N PRO A 66 6.68 -5.29 11.51
CA PRO A 66 8.01 -5.84 11.77
C PRO A 66 9.12 -4.81 11.48
N ALA A 67 9.12 -3.68 12.18
CA ALA A 67 10.12 -2.61 12.05
C ALA A 67 11.56 -3.14 12.17
N TRP A 68 11.78 -4.12 13.08
CA TRP A 68 13.08 -4.77 13.31
C TRP A 68 13.63 -5.48 12.06
N LYS A 69 12.72 -5.98 11.18
CA LYS A 69 13.07 -6.66 9.94
C LYS A 69 13.28 -5.66 8.81
N LEU A 70 12.37 -4.68 8.69
CA LEU A 70 12.27 -3.79 7.54
C LEU A 70 13.23 -2.59 7.62
N GLY A 71 13.58 -2.17 8.82
CA GLY A 71 14.51 -1.07 9.05
C GLY A 71 14.48 -0.65 10.51
N PRO A 72 15.36 -1.25 11.37
CA PRO A 72 15.31 -0.99 12.82
C PRO A 72 15.68 0.44 13.22
N ASN A 73 16.32 1.19 12.32
CA ASN A 73 16.71 2.58 12.56
C ASN A 73 15.84 3.61 11.80
N VAL A 74 14.74 3.15 11.19
CA VAL A 74 13.80 4.01 10.45
C VAL A 74 12.73 4.52 11.40
N ASP A 75 12.45 5.81 11.34
CA ASP A 75 11.26 6.39 11.99
C ASP A 75 10.03 6.08 11.12
N TRP A 76 9.42 4.93 11.37
CA TRP A 76 8.30 4.43 10.57
C TRP A 76 7.04 5.30 10.68
N GLU A 77 6.86 6.04 11.77
CA GLU A 77 5.76 7.00 11.85
C GLU A 77 6.01 8.22 10.97
N ALA A 78 7.23 8.73 10.93
CA ALA A 78 7.61 9.80 10.00
C ALA A 78 7.42 9.38 8.54
N GLU A 79 7.85 8.16 8.17
CA GLU A 79 7.62 7.59 6.83
C GLU A 79 6.13 7.47 6.50
N ARG A 80 5.31 7.03 7.45
CA ARG A 80 3.86 6.93 7.28
C ARG A 80 3.20 8.30 7.06
N LEU A 81 3.63 9.31 7.81
CA LEU A 81 3.14 10.69 7.65
C LEU A 81 3.58 11.29 6.31
N GLU A 82 4.82 11.03 5.88
CA GLU A 82 5.30 11.47 4.58
C GLU A 82 4.50 10.79 3.44
N ALA A 83 4.22 9.50 3.57
CA ALA A 83 3.38 8.77 2.62
C ALA A 83 1.96 9.36 2.53
N TYR A 84 1.36 9.75 3.65
CA TYR A 84 0.07 10.44 3.67
C TYR A 84 0.15 11.80 3.00
N ASP A 85 1.17 12.59 3.28
CA ASP A 85 1.36 13.93 2.73
C ASP A 85 1.69 13.92 1.23
N ALA A 86 2.26 12.82 0.71
CA ALA A 86 2.47 12.62 -0.72
C ALA A 86 1.18 12.37 -1.52
N LEU A 87 0.06 12.04 -0.85
CA LEU A 87 -1.22 11.85 -1.51
C LEU A 87 -1.80 13.16 -2.04
N SER A 88 -2.68 13.07 -3.04
CA SER A 88 -3.47 14.22 -3.45
C SER A 88 -4.45 14.65 -2.35
N ARG A 89 -4.83 15.94 -2.32
CA ARG A 89 -5.79 16.49 -1.36
C ARG A 89 -7.12 15.70 -1.33
N VAL A 90 -7.60 15.30 -2.51
CA VAL A 90 -8.82 14.51 -2.68
C VAL A 90 -8.68 13.11 -2.10
N LEU A 91 -7.52 12.48 -2.29
CA LEU A 91 -7.28 11.14 -1.75
C LEU A 91 -7.12 11.18 -0.23
N ARG A 92 -6.46 12.20 0.34
CA ARG A 92 -6.43 12.40 1.80
C ARG A 92 -7.84 12.51 2.39
N ALA A 93 -8.72 13.29 1.75
CA ALA A 93 -10.11 13.46 2.20
C ALA A 93 -10.92 12.15 2.15
N SER A 94 -10.55 11.19 1.30
CA SER A 94 -11.27 9.91 1.22
C SER A 94 -11.20 9.09 2.50
N PHE A 95 -10.15 9.27 3.30
CA PHE A 95 -10.00 8.58 4.59
C PHE A 95 -10.92 9.10 5.70
N CYS A 96 -11.58 10.26 5.53
CA CYS A 96 -12.65 10.75 6.42
C CYS A 96 -14.04 10.30 6.00
N ARG A 97 -14.18 9.57 4.90
CA ARG A 97 -15.48 9.09 4.42
C ARG A 97 -15.89 7.82 5.16
N PRO A 98 -17.15 7.39 5.08
CA PRO A 98 -17.56 6.07 5.55
C PRO A 98 -16.68 4.96 4.99
N ILE A 99 -16.68 3.80 5.67
CA ILE A 99 -15.85 2.65 5.29
C ILE A 99 -16.03 2.31 3.81
N PRO A 100 -14.94 2.24 3.01
CA PRO A 100 -15.04 1.91 1.60
C PRO A 100 -15.73 0.56 1.37
N GLY A 101 -16.74 0.54 0.49
CA GLY A 101 -17.54 -0.65 0.20
C GLY A 101 -18.74 -0.83 1.15
N SER A 102 -18.93 0.01 2.19
CA SER A 102 -20.15 0.00 2.99
C SER A 102 -21.35 0.51 2.20
N ARG A 103 -22.55 0.11 2.63
CA ARG A 103 -23.80 0.55 2.00
C ARG A 103 -24.01 2.06 2.25
N LEU A 104 -24.25 2.80 1.19
CA LEU A 104 -24.68 4.20 1.24
C LEU A 104 -26.21 4.23 1.17
N GLU A 105 -26.87 4.55 2.28
CA GLU A 105 -28.34 4.53 2.32
C GLU A 105 -28.94 5.74 1.63
N ASN A 106 -28.34 6.91 1.78
CA ASN A 106 -28.77 8.14 1.12
C ASN A 106 -27.60 8.75 0.31
N PRO A 107 -27.66 8.76 -1.04
CA PRO A 107 -26.62 9.36 -1.88
C PRO A 107 -26.34 10.85 -1.61
N GLU A 108 -27.31 11.59 -1.05
CA GLU A 108 -27.14 13.01 -0.71
C GLU A 108 -26.12 13.21 0.44
N ASP A 109 -25.95 12.22 1.31
CA ASP A 109 -24.99 12.29 2.41
C ASP A 109 -23.54 12.47 1.89
N ALA A 110 -23.26 11.98 0.69
CA ALA A 110 -21.94 12.16 0.07
C ALA A 110 -21.57 13.64 -0.18
N LYS A 111 -22.56 14.53 -0.26
CA LYS A 111 -22.34 15.97 -0.40
C LYS A 111 -21.82 16.65 0.86
N THR A 112 -21.94 15.98 1.99
CA THR A 112 -21.47 16.49 3.31
C THR A 112 -20.03 16.14 3.61
N TRP A 113 -19.45 15.19 2.88
CA TRP A 113 -18.08 14.71 3.10
C TRP A 113 -17.04 15.73 2.68
N PRO A 114 -15.87 15.77 3.33
CA PRO A 114 -14.79 16.62 2.87
C PRO A 114 -14.37 16.22 1.45
N SER A 115 -14.26 17.22 0.56
CA SER A 115 -13.81 17.01 -0.82
C SER A 115 -12.28 16.98 -0.90
N GLU A 116 -11.59 17.73 -0.05
CA GLU A 116 -10.15 17.88 0.00
C GLU A 116 -9.67 18.05 1.45
N LEU A 117 -8.48 17.55 1.76
CA LEU A 117 -7.76 17.84 3.01
C LEU A 117 -6.34 18.34 2.73
N PRO A 118 -5.80 19.25 3.56
CA PRO A 118 -4.41 19.70 3.49
C PRO A 118 -3.47 18.57 3.91
N LYS A 119 -2.17 18.83 3.86
CA LYS A 119 -1.16 18.02 4.52
C LYS A 119 -1.32 18.10 6.04
N TRP A 120 -0.80 17.10 6.74
CA TRP A 120 -0.89 17.03 8.19
C TRP A 120 -0.33 18.29 8.87
N ALA A 121 0.87 18.73 8.48
CA ALA A 121 1.52 19.89 9.07
C ALA A 121 0.89 21.25 8.66
N GLU A 122 0.03 21.26 7.63
CA GLU A 122 -0.64 22.48 7.11
C GLU A 122 -2.05 22.65 7.66
N ALA A 123 -2.58 21.65 8.38
CA ALA A 123 -3.95 21.65 8.87
C ALA A 123 -4.16 22.74 9.93
N LYS A 124 -5.19 23.55 9.73
CA LYS A 124 -5.57 24.63 10.66
C LYS A 124 -6.36 24.05 11.82
N GLU A 125 -6.16 24.65 12.99
CA GLU A 125 -6.91 24.28 14.19
C GLU A 125 -8.43 24.31 13.98
N GLY A 126 -9.15 23.45 14.70
CA GLY A 126 -10.59 23.26 14.60
C GLY A 126 -10.97 22.13 13.64
N LYS A 127 -12.08 22.27 12.93
CA LYS A 127 -12.67 21.20 12.11
C LYS A 127 -11.72 20.59 11.07
N GLU A 128 -10.84 21.41 10.49
CA GLU A 128 -9.89 20.93 9.48
C GLU A 128 -8.86 19.97 10.12
N LYS A 129 -8.34 20.34 11.30
CA LYS A 129 -7.41 19.48 12.05
C LYS A 129 -8.08 18.17 12.50
N GLU A 130 -9.31 18.26 13.02
CA GLU A 130 -10.08 17.08 13.40
C GLU A 130 -10.27 16.10 12.22
N GLN A 131 -10.57 16.63 11.03
CA GLN A 131 -10.71 15.80 9.82
C GLN A 131 -9.39 15.19 9.37
N VAL A 132 -8.28 15.92 9.46
CA VAL A 132 -6.96 15.37 9.14
C VAL A 132 -6.56 14.29 10.14
N ASP A 133 -6.81 14.48 11.43
CA ASP A 133 -6.52 13.49 12.46
C ASP A 133 -7.39 12.23 12.27
N GLU A 134 -8.67 12.38 11.93
CA GLU A 134 -9.55 11.27 11.56
C GLU A 134 -9.02 10.52 10.33
N ALA A 135 -8.60 11.25 9.29
CA ALA A 135 -8.02 10.65 8.10
C ALA A 135 -6.77 9.83 8.42
N LEU A 136 -5.89 10.36 9.28
CA LEU A 136 -4.66 9.68 9.72
C LEU A 136 -4.94 8.42 10.55
N MET A 137 -6.00 8.40 11.34
CA MET A 137 -6.45 7.21 12.08
C MET A 137 -6.87 6.08 11.14
N ASN A 138 -7.45 6.43 9.98
CA ASN A 138 -7.94 5.48 8.99
C ASN A 138 -6.92 5.13 7.91
N PHE A 139 -5.88 5.95 7.77
CA PHE A 139 -4.80 5.75 6.81
C PHE A 139 -3.80 4.70 7.29
N ALA A 140 -3.45 3.78 6.40
CA ALA A 140 -2.35 2.86 6.61
C ALA A 140 -1.40 2.86 5.40
N MET A 141 -0.09 2.87 5.67
CA MET A 141 0.93 2.60 4.67
C MET A 141 1.05 1.08 4.48
N LEU A 142 1.17 0.65 3.24
CA LEU A 142 1.32 -0.75 2.87
C LEU A 142 2.65 -0.93 2.15
N LEU A 143 3.53 -1.71 2.75
CA LEU A 143 4.80 -2.12 2.15
C LEU A 143 4.65 -3.53 1.57
N LEU A 144 5.15 -3.71 0.37
CA LEU A 144 5.09 -4.97 -0.37
C LEU A 144 6.51 -5.42 -0.69
N GLU A 145 6.88 -6.59 -0.19
CA GLU A 145 8.14 -7.28 -0.47
C GLU A 145 7.88 -8.32 -1.57
N PRO A 146 8.33 -8.08 -2.82
CA PRO A 146 8.13 -9.05 -3.89
C PRO A 146 8.93 -10.33 -3.64
N ARG A 147 8.25 -11.47 -3.77
CA ARG A 147 8.85 -12.81 -3.75
C ARG A 147 8.94 -13.42 -5.14
N GLU A 148 7.93 -13.11 -5.97
CA GLU A 148 7.90 -13.51 -7.35
C GLU A 148 7.45 -12.33 -8.21
N VAL A 149 8.02 -12.21 -9.40
CA VAL A 149 7.62 -11.22 -10.42
C VAL A 149 7.45 -11.94 -11.75
N ASP A 150 6.25 -11.93 -12.29
CA ASP A 150 5.90 -12.50 -13.58
C ASP A 150 5.65 -11.35 -14.57
N VAL A 151 6.47 -11.26 -15.59
CA VAL A 151 6.44 -10.19 -16.60
C VAL A 151 5.93 -10.77 -17.91
N LEU A 152 4.82 -10.23 -18.40
CA LEU A 152 4.28 -10.55 -19.72
C LEU A 152 4.46 -9.37 -20.66
N GLU A 153 5.21 -9.58 -21.76
CA GLU A 153 5.45 -8.61 -22.81
C GLU A 153 4.53 -8.89 -24.00
N LEU A 154 3.56 -8.02 -24.23
CA LEU A 154 2.56 -8.15 -25.30
C LEU A 154 2.92 -7.40 -26.58
N GLY A 155 4.05 -6.68 -26.61
CA GLY A 155 4.54 -5.97 -27.79
C GLY A 155 5.19 -6.87 -28.84
N PRO A 156 6.08 -7.79 -28.47
CA PRO A 156 6.70 -8.74 -29.41
C PRO A 156 5.73 -9.78 -29.95
N VAL A 157 6.05 -10.35 -31.11
CA VAL A 157 5.34 -11.49 -31.72
C VAL A 157 6.36 -12.59 -32.05
N PRO A 158 6.29 -13.76 -31.38
CA PRO A 158 5.36 -14.13 -30.30
C PRO A 158 5.58 -13.29 -29.03
N ASN A 159 4.55 -13.24 -28.18
CA ASN A 159 4.65 -12.61 -26.86
C ASN A 159 5.73 -13.29 -26.02
N LEU A 160 6.30 -12.53 -25.07
CA LEU A 160 7.33 -13.07 -24.17
C LEU A 160 6.80 -13.09 -22.74
N ARG A 161 7.19 -14.10 -21.97
CA ARG A 161 6.88 -14.20 -20.55
C ARG A 161 8.09 -14.61 -19.75
N THR A 162 8.43 -13.83 -18.73
CA THR A 162 9.58 -14.08 -17.87
C THR A 162 9.15 -14.08 -16.42
N LYS A 163 9.52 -15.12 -15.67
CA LYS A 163 9.29 -15.21 -14.24
C LYS A 163 10.59 -15.04 -13.49
N TYR A 164 10.57 -14.20 -12.47
CA TYR A 164 11.64 -14.02 -11.51
C TYR A 164 11.18 -14.51 -10.14
N VAL A 165 12.04 -15.26 -9.43
CA VAL A 165 11.77 -15.75 -8.08
C VAL A 165 12.91 -15.34 -7.17
N ASN A 166 12.57 -14.72 -6.05
CA ASN A 166 13.53 -14.34 -5.01
C ASN A 166 13.87 -15.58 -4.16
N VAL A 167 15.15 -15.95 -4.16
CA VAL A 167 15.70 -17.05 -3.38
C VAL A 167 16.80 -16.51 -2.44
N GLU A 168 17.29 -17.32 -1.50
CA GLU A 168 18.30 -16.88 -0.52
C GLU A 168 19.55 -16.24 -1.17
N GLU A 169 19.94 -16.73 -2.34
CA GLU A 169 21.13 -16.25 -3.08
C GLU A 169 20.85 -15.08 -4.05
N GLY A 170 19.61 -14.58 -4.10
CA GLY A 170 19.18 -13.49 -4.98
C GLY A 170 18.00 -13.87 -5.87
N TRP A 171 17.91 -13.29 -7.07
CA TRP A 171 16.82 -13.53 -8.00
C TRP A 171 17.21 -14.56 -9.09
N THR A 172 16.39 -15.59 -9.27
CA THR A 172 16.46 -16.47 -10.44
C THR A 172 15.54 -15.96 -11.53
N GLN A 173 15.80 -16.37 -12.78
CA GLN A 173 15.00 -15.99 -13.96
C GLN A 173 14.70 -17.21 -14.81
N ASP A 174 13.43 -17.38 -15.18
CA ASP A 174 12.96 -18.41 -16.12
C ASP A 174 12.12 -17.80 -17.24
N SER A 175 12.36 -18.25 -18.47
CA SER A 175 11.49 -17.93 -19.61
C SER A 175 10.34 -18.94 -19.66
N LEU A 176 9.12 -18.43 -19.73
CA LEU A 176 7.91 -19.26 -19.76
C LEU A 176 7.18 -19.12 -21.09
N VAL A 177 6.34 -20.10 -21.40
CA VAL A 177 5.38 -19.97 -22.50
C VAL A 177 4.32 -18.96 -22.07
N PRO A 178 4.02 -17.93 -22.91
CA PRO A 178 3.06 -16.87 -22.61
C PRO A 178 1.62 -17.38 -22.44
#